data_a70d6c4982bfd19aa9198f55908d44f2
#
_entry.id   a70d6c4982bfd19aa9198f55908d44f2
#
_cell.length_a   1.000
_cell.length_b   1.000
_cell.length_c   1.000
_cell.angle_alpha   90.00
_cell.angle_beta   90.00
_cell.angle_gamma   90.00
#
_symmetry.space_group_name_H-M   'P 1'
#
loop_
_entity.id
_entity.type
_entity.pdbx_description
1 polymer ?
#
loop_
_entity_poly.entity_id
_entity_poly.type
_entity_poly.pdbx_seq_one_letter_code
_entity_poly.pdbx_strand_id
1 'polypeptide(L)'
;MSDSPDRVSAGTPYLSIDAAKMQRNILKIAEVARKNGVALRPHAKTHKIPRIARRQLDAGAGGITVAKLSEAEVMAGAGIGDIFIAYPLVADAKIRQAVRLGERVRLVVGVDSMEGARRLSVVSKAEGRVLEVRLEVDTGLRRTGVPYGEAVELARAIGSLGNLNLTGIYTYRGAVLGGTRTLELEKAGLEEGRLMASLARRMREQGIRVDDVSLGSTPTVEYAARVEGVTEVRPGTYVFYDRMQACLGACSLDECAASVVCTVVSRPSAGLAVIDGGSKTFATDVPPGAHPLNLEGFAHVVGYPGAVLERLTEEHGMLSVDGDFDLVVGDTLRLVPNHVCSTVNLHDWVYLVDEGGAVQEVRVEARGKVR
;
A
#
# COMPACT_ATOMS: atom_id res chain seq x y z
N MET A 1 -21.68 6.82 24.38
CA MET A 1 -20.47 6.97 25.19
C MET A 1 -19.48 7.69 24.30
N SER A 2 -19.16 8.95 24.59
CA SER A 2 -18.21 9.75 23.77
C SER A 2 -16.82 9.13 23.95
N ASP A 3 -16.27 8.55 22.86
CA ASP A 3 -14.85 8.20 22.82
C ASP A 3 -14.06 9.48 23.08
N SER A 4 -13.48 9.58 24.29
CA SER A 4 -12.58 10.68 24.61
C SER A 4 -11.46 10.68 23.57
N PRO A 5 -11.16 11.82 22.91
CA PRO A 5 -10.05 11.88 21.97
C PRO A 5 -8.77 11.50 22.69
N ASP A 6 -7.88 10.78 22.01
CA ASP A 6 -6.56 10.41 22.53
C ASP A 6 -5.89 11.67 23.09
N ARG A 7 -5.39 11.59 24.31
CA ARG A 7 -4.65 12.69 24.93
C ARG A 7 -3.23 12.77 24.35
N VAL A 8 -3.14 13.14 23.07
CA VAL A 8 -1.86 13.46 22.44
C VAL A 8 -1.46 14.87 22.89
N SER A 9 -0.37 14.99 23.64
CA SER A 9 0.11 16.28 24.16
C SER A 9 0.60 17.24 23.07
N ALA A 10 0.83 16.75 21.86
CA ALA A 10 1.36 17.55 20.74
C ALA A 10 0.33 18.49 20.08
N GLY A 11 -0.97 18.37 20.41
CA GLY A 11 -2.04 19.11 19.73
C GLY A 11 -2.39 18.55 18.37
N THR A 12 -3.51 19.00 17.79
CA THR A 12 -3.98 18.64 16.45
C THR A 12 -3.35 19.52 15.36
N PRO A 13 -3.35 19.14 14.07
CA PRO A 13 -3.81 17.83 13.59
C PRO A 13 -2.75 16.72 13.74
N TYR A 14 -3.18 15.48 13.94
CA TYR A 14 -2.27 14.34 13.98
C TYR A 14 -2.91 13.05 13.44
N LEU A 15 -2.09 12.08 13.02
CA LEU A 15 -2.54 10.76 12.57
C LEU A 15 -2.52 9.78 13.73
N SER A 16 -3.70 9.34 14.16
CA SER A 16 -3.91 8.32 15.19
C SER A 16 -4.10 6.95 14.55
N ILE A 17 -3.52 5.92 15.16
CA ILE A 17 -3.64 4.53 14.73
C ILE A 17 -4.11 3.69 15.92
N ASP A 18 -5.27 3.09 15.82
CA ASP A 18 -5.76 2.06 16.74
C ASP A 18 -4.89 0.80 16.59
N ALA A 19 -4.05 0.53 17.59
CA ALA A 19 -3.09 -0.55 17.54
C ALA A 19 -3.75 -1.94 17.55
N ALA A 20 -4.92 -2.07 18.18
CA ALA A 20 -5.66 -3.32 18.22
C ALA A 20 -6.35 -3.62 16.88
N LYS A 21 -7.00 -2.63 16.26
CA LYS A 21 -7.56 -2.77 14.90
C LYS A 21 -6.46 -3.10 13.90
N MET A 22 -5.33 -2.38 13.93
CA MET A 22 -4.18 -2.66 13.08
C MET A 22 -3.69 -4.11 13.26
N GLN A 23 -3.57 -4.59 14.49
CA GLN A 23 -3.11 -5.95 14.75
C GLN A 23 -4.11 -7.00 14.25
N ARG A 24 -5.42 -6.78 14.43
CA ARG A 24 -6.46 -7.66 13.88
C ARG A 24 -6.38 -7.72 12.35
N ASN A 25 -6.20 -6.59 11.69
CA ASN A 25 -6.05 -6.52 10.23
C ASN A 25 -4.82 -7.30 9.75
N ILE A 26 -3.67 -7.17 10.44
CA ILE A 26 -2.45 -7.92 10.13
C ILE A 26 -2.71 -9.43 10.21
N LEU A 27 -3.32 -9.89 11.31
CA LEU A 27 -3.59 -11.31 11.53
C LEU A 27 -4.63 -11.86 10.55
N LYS A 28 -5.68 -11.09 10.22
CA LYS A 28 -6.71 -11.47 9.23
C LYS A 28 -6.07 -11.81 7.89
N ILE A 29 -5.20 -10.98 7.37
CA ILE A 29 -4.59 -11.21 6.05
C ILE A 29 -3.48 -12.26 6.10
N ALA A 30 -2.74 -12.37 7.19
CA ALA A 30 -1.81 -13.46 7.40
C ALA A 30 -2.52 -14.83 7.37
N GLU A 31 -3.69 -14.93 8.00
CA GLU A 31 -4.52 -16.13 7.98
C GLU A 31 -5.09 -16.45 6.58
N VAL A 32 -5.48 -15.42 5.80
CA VAL A 32 -5.88 -15.60 4.39
C VAL A 32 -4.75 -16.25 3.59
N ALA A 33 -3.53 -15.74 3.69
CA ALA A 33 -2.37 -16.29 3.00
C ALA A 33 -2.08 -17.73 3.44
N ARG A 34 -2.05 -17.98 4.76
CA ARG A 34 -1.81 -19.30 5.34
C ARG A 34 -2.84 -20.35 4.89
N LYS A 35 -4.13 -20.02 4.92
CA LYS A 35 -5.23 -20.92 4.49
C LYS A 35 -5.13 -21.32 3.03
N ASN A 36 -4.62 -20.44 2.19
CA ASN A 36 -4.49 -20.69 0.75
C ASN A 36 -3.10 -21.22 0.35
N GLY A 37 -2.18 -21.41 1.31
CA GLY A 37 -0.84 -21.93 1.04
C GLY A 37 0.03 -20.98 0.20
N VAL A 38 -0.24 -19.68 0.24
CA VAL A 38 0.53 -18.65 -0.48
C VAL A 38 1.38 -17.82 0.49
N ALA A 39 2.53 -17.35 0.02
CA ALA A 39 3.35 -16.43 0.80
C ALA A 39 2.68 -15.05 0.92
N LEU A 40 2.80 -14.42 2.08
CA LEU A 40 2.44 -13.03 2.28
C LEU A 40 3.69 -12.16 2.23
N ARG A 41 3.70 -11.15 1.36
CA ARG A 41 4.78 -10.15 1.25
C ARG A 41 4.17 -8.73 1.26
N PRO A 42 3.78 -8.22 2.42
CA PRO A 42 3.03 -6.96 2.52
C PRO A 42 3.75 -5.78 1.90
N HIS A 43 3.00 -4.85 1.34
CA HIS A 43 3.57 -3.63 0.77
C HIS A 43 3.72 -2.54 1.84
N ALA A 44 4.95 -2.28 2.29
CA ALA A 44 5.26 -1.34 3.37
C ALA A 44 5.08 0.14 2.98
N LYS A 45 4.86 0.47 1.69
CA LYS A 45 4.62 1.86 1.23
C LYS A 45 3.43 2.53 1.92
N THR A 46 2.49 1.74 2.47
CA THR A 46 1.31 2.26 3.16
C THR A 46 1.69 2.94 4.48
N HIS A 47 2.49 2.27 5.29
CA HIS A 47 2.86 2.79 6.61
C HIS A 47 4.26 3.41 6.65
N LYS A 48 5.23 2.92 5.85
CA LYS A 48 6.62 3.42 5.81
C LYS A 48 7.36 3.35 7.16
N ILE A 49 6.94 2.46 8.05
CA ILE A 49 7.38 2.31 9.44
C ILE A 49 7.96 0.90 9.64
N PRO A 50 9.28 0.74 9.86
CA PRO A 50 9.92 -0.58 10.05
C PRO A 50 9.32 -1.39 11.19
N ARG A 51 8.91 -0.74 12.28
CA ARG A 51 8.26 -1.39 13.41
C ARG A 51 6.95 -2.09 13.02
N ILE A 52 6.16 -1.50 12.14
CA ILE A 52 4.91 -2.12 11.63
C ILE A 52 5.25 -3.26 10.67
N ALA A 53 6.25 -3.07 9.79
CA ALA A 53 6.72 -4.15 8.93
C ALA A 53 7.19 -5.37 9.74
N ARG A 54 7.85 -5.16 10.87
CA ARG A 54 8.24 -6.25 11.79
C ARG A 54 7.04 -6.98 12.35
N ARG A 55 5.98 -6.29 12.79
CA ARG A 55 4.73 -6.95 13.22
C ARG A 55 4.09 -7.80 12.12
N GLN A 56 4.22 -7.39 10.86
CA GLN A 56 3.75 -8.19 9.73
C GLN A 56 4.60 -9.45 9.51
N LEU A 57 5.93 -9.34 9.68
CA LEU A 57 6.84 -10.49 9.65
C LEU A 57 6.58 -11.45 10.81
N ASP A 58 6.38 -10.93 12.02
CA ASP A 58 6.05 -11.71 13.23
C ASP A 58 4.70 -12.46 13.06
N ALA A 59 3.78 -11.93 12.26
CA ALA A 59 2.52 -12.57 11.89
C ALA A 59 2.65 -13.60 10.74
N GLY A 60 3.86 -13.85 10.22
CA GLY A 60 4.14 -14.90 9.24
C GLY A 60 4.36 -14.40 7.80
N ALA A 61 4.56 -13.10 7.58
CA ALA A 61 4.98 -12.63 6.26
C ALA A 61 6.43 -13.10 5.96
N GLY A 62 6.66 -13.58 4.74
CA GLY A 62 7.97 -14.11 4.30
C GLY A 62 9.00 -13.02 3.94
N GLY A 63 8.59 -11.77 3.90
CA GLY A 63 9.39 -10.59 3.56
C GLY A 63 8.47 -9.41 3.34
N ILE A 64 9.00 -8.28 2.86
CA ILE A 64 8.20 -7.08 2.57
C ILE A 64 8.37 -6.63 1.12
N THR A 65 7.38 -5.90 0.63
CA THR A 65 7.45 -5.15 -0.63
C THR A 65 7.59 -3.66 -0.34
N VAL A 66 8.40 -2.98 -1.12
CA VAL A 66 8.53 -1.52 -1.10
C VAL A 66 8.37 -0.94 -2.50
N ALA A 67 8.08 0.36 -2.60
CA ALA A 67 7.92 1.04 -3.89
C ALA A 67 9.23 1.65 -4.39
N LYS A 68 10.16 2.00 -3.50
CA LYS A 68 11.37 2.76 -3.82
C LYS A 68 12.61 2.19 -3.13
N LEU A 69 13.76 2.40 -3.78
CA LEU A 69 15.05 1.98 -3.22
C LEU A 69 15.31 2.63 -1.85
N SER A 70 15.02 3.92 -1.72
CA SER A 70 15.22 4.62 -0.44
C SER A 70 14.30 4.13 0.68
N GLU A 71 13.14 3.53 0.37
CA GLU A 71 12.35 2.78 1.37
C GLU A 71 13.05 1.46 1.75
N ALA A 72 13.59 0.73 0.75
CA ALA A 72 14.34 -0.50 1.00
C ALA A 72 15.53 -0.28 1.94
N GLU A 73 16.28 0.82 1.74
CA GLU A 73 17.42 1.19 2.59
C GLU A 73 17.00 1.40 4.06
N VAL A 74 15.87 2.09 4.29
CA VAL A 74 15.32 2.30 5.65
C VAL A 74 14.92 0.96 6.29
N MET A 75 14.19 0.12 5.54
CA MET A 75 13.74 -1.17 6.04
C MET A 75 14.92 -2.13 6.33
N ALA A 76 15.91 -2.18 5.44
CA ALA A 76 17.14 -2.96 5.63
C ALA A 76 17.96 -2.45 6.82
N GLY A 77 18.07 -1.11 6.98
CA GLY A 77 18.72 -0.47 8.12
C GLY A 77 18.08 -0.83 9.46
N ALA A 78 16.80 -1.14 9.46
CA ALA A 78 16.06 -1.64 10.63
C ALA A 78 16.14 -3.17 10.79
N GLY A 79 16.94 -3.89 9.98
CA GLY A 79 17.16 -5.33 10.10
C GLY A 79 16.12 -6.20 9.39
N ILE A 80 15.38 -5.66 8.41
CA ILE A 80 14.49 -6.49 7.56
C ILE A 80 15.33 -7.10 6.45
N GLY A 81 15.41 -8.43 6.41
CA GLY A 81 16.36 -9.18 5.58
C GLY A 81 15.85 -9.66 4.23
N ASP A 82 14.55 -9.58 3.93
CA ASP A 82 13.97 -9.99 2.64
C ASP A 82 13.05 -8.89 2.10
N ILE A 83 13.47 -8.24 1.00
CA ILE A 83 12.83 -7.03 0.47
C ILE A 83 12.65 -7.18 -1.05
N PHE A 84 11.43 -6.91 -1.52
CA PHE A 84 11.11 -6.78 -2.93
C PHE A 84 10.82 -5.31 -3.29
N ILE A 85 11.61 -4.73 -4.20
CA ILE A 85 11.34 -3.43 -4.79
C ILE A 85 10.43 -3.66 -6.01
N ALA A 86 9.12 -3.50 -5.84
CA ALA A 86 8.13 -3.67 -6.90
C ALA A 86 8.05 -2.40 -7.77
N TYR A 87 9.16 -2.06 -8.39
CA TYR A 87 9.34 -0.86 -9.23
C TYR A 87 10.54 -1.06 -10.16
N PRO A 88 10.46 -0.67 -11.45
CA PRO A 88 11.58 -0.77 -12.36
C PRO A 88 12.68 0.26 -12.02
N LEU A 89 13.91 -0.22 -11.80
CA LEU A 89 15.10 0.61 -11.59
C LEU A 89 15.86 0.73 -12.90
N VAL A 90 16.01 1.97 -13.42
CA VAL A 90 16.69 2.21 -14.72
C VAL A 90 17.89 3.14 -14.63
N ALA A 91 18.00 3.96 -13.58
CA ALA A 91 19.15 4.84 -13.37
C ALA A 91 20.33 4.06 -12.78
N ASP A 92 21.50 4.08 -13.44
CA ASP A 92 22.69 3.31 -13.05
C ASP A 92 23.11 3.54 -11.59
N ALA A 93 23.01 4.78 -11.10
CA ALA A 93 23.32 5.09 -9.70
C ALA A 93 22.39 4.35 -8.72
N LYS A 94 21.08 4.26 -9.03
CA LYS A 94 20.12 3.51 -8.21
C LYS A 94 20.35 2.01 -8.32
N ILE A 95 20.68 1.51 -9.50
CA ILE A 95 21.00 0.09 -9.70
C ILE A 95 22.23 -0.29 -8.86
N ARG A 96 23.29 0.52 -8.90
CA ARG A 96 24.48 0.30 -8.05
C ARG A 96 24.13 0.26 -6.56
N GLN A 97 23.32 1.19 -6.10
CA GLN A 97 22.87 1.20 -4.70
C GLN A 97 22.04 -0.04 -4.36
N ALA A 98 21.16 -0.49 -5.26
CA ALA A 98 20.38 -1.71 -5.08
C ALA A 98 21.28 -2.96 -5.01
N VAL A 99 22.26 -3.08 -5.92
CA VAL A 99 23.22 -4.20 -5.91
C VAL A 99 23.99 -4.25 -4.58
N ARG A 100 24.48 -3.10 -4.09
CA ARG A 100 25.16 -3.00 -2.78
C ARG A 100 24.23 -3.30 -1.60
N LEU A 101 22.96 -2.87 -1.68
CA LEU A 101 21.97 -3.23 -0.65
C LEU A 101 21.76 -4.76 -0.60
N GLY A 102 21.79 -5.41 -1.78
CA GLY A 102 21.72 -6.86 -1.91
C GLY A 102 22.86 -7.65 -1.26
N GLU A 103 23.94 -6.98 -0.80
CA GLU A 103 25.00 -7.62 0.01
C GLU A 103 24.56 -7.86 1.47
N ARG A 104 23.57 -7.09 1.93
CA ARG A 104 23.14 -7.08 3.33
C ARG A 104 21.79 -7.76 3.53
N VAL A 105 20.97 -7.82 2.48
CA VAL A 105 19.62 -8.38 2.52
C VAL A 105 19.35 -9.17 1.24
N ARG A 106 18.44 -10.13 1.27
CA ARG A 106 17.88 -10.68 0.04
C ARG A 106 17.06 -9.57 -0.64
N LEU A 107 17.54 -9.12 -1.80
CA LEU A 107 16.89 -8.06 -2.56
C LEU A 107 16.40 -8.59 -3.91
N VAL A 108 15.10 -8.43 -4.16
CA VAL A 108 14.48 -8.69 -5.47
C VAL A 108 14.07 -7.35 -6.08
N VAL A 109 14.26 -7.18 -7.40
CA VAL A 109 13.92 -5.94 -8.10
C VAL A 109 12.95 -6.21 -9.24
N GLY A 110 11.97 -5.34 -9.42
CA GLY A 110 11.06 -5.37 -10.55
C GLY A 110 11.73 -4.94 -11.86
N VAL A 111 11.38 -5.60 -12.96
CA VAL A 111 11.80 -5.26 -14.31
C VAL A 111 10.63 -5.46 -15.27
N ASP A 112 10.47 -4.58 -16.25
CA ASP A 112 9.33 -4.58 -17.18
C ASP A 112 9.73 -4.38 -18.65
N SER A 113 11.02 -4.22 -18.92
CA SER A 113 11.52 -3.92 -20.26
C SER A 113 12.90 -4.52 -20.50
N MET A 114 13.23 -4.79 -21.77
CA MET A 114 14.54 -5.27 -22.15
C MET A 114 15.66 -4.25 -21.88
N GLU A 115 15.37 -2.97 -22.06
CA GLU A 115 16.33 -1.90 -21.76
C GLU A 115 16.63 -1.84 -20.26
N GLY A 116 15.59 -1.90 -19.39
CA GLY A 116 15.78 -1.97 -17.94
C GLY A 116 16.58 -3.19 -17.53
N ALA A 117 16.28 -4.36 -18.11
CA ALA A 117 16.99 -5.61 -17.84
C ALA A 117 18.48 -5.54 -18.22
N ARG A 118 18.78 -4.99 -19.39
CA ARG A 118 20.18 -4.80 -19.83
C ARG A 118 20.96 -3.90 -18.87
N ARG A 119 20.39 -2.78 -18.44
CA ARG A 119 21.02 -1.88 -17.46
C ARG A 119 21.28 -2.58 -16.14
N LEU A 120 20.28 -3.30 -15.61
CA LEU A 120 20.44 -4.13 -14.41
C LEU A 120 21.58 -5.13 -14.57
N SER A 121 21.64 -5.87 -15.69
CA SER A 121 22.69 -6.85 -15.99
C SER A 121 24.08 -6.22 -16.06
N VAL A 122 24.23 -5.12 -16.81
CA VAL A 122 25.54 -4.43 -16.99
C VAL A 122 26.07 -3.93 -15.67
N VAL A 123 25.23 -3.25 -14.88
CA VAL A 123 25.67 -2.69 -13.60
C VAL A 123 25.94 -3.81 -12.58
N SER A 124 25.11 -4.85 -12.52
CA SER A 124 25.34 -6.00 -11.65
C SER A 124 26.64 -6.71 -11.98
N LYS A 125 26.97 -6.85 -13.29
CA LYS A 125 28.25 -7.40 -13.75
C LYS A 125 29.42 -6.53 -13.29
N ALA A 126 29.32 -5.21 -13.42
CA ALA A 126 30.37 -4.27 -13.00
C ALA A 126 30.63 -4.31 -11.49
N GLU A 127 29.61 -4.57 -10.69
CA GLU A 127 29.71 -4.76 -9.23
C GLU A 127 30.03 -6.24 -8.84
N GLY A 128 30.23 -7.15 -9.81
CA GLY A 128 30.60 -8.55 -9.57
C GLY A 128 29.50 -9.38 -8.91
N ARG A 129 28.22 -9.04 -9.09
CA ARG A 129 27.07 -9.65 -8.42
C ARG A 129 26.03 -10.22 -9.38
N VAL A 130 25.16 -11.06 -8.84
CA VAL A 130 23.93 -11.49 -9.49
C VAL A 130 22.75 -10.89 -8.74
N LEU A 131 21.84 -10.22 -9.46
CA LEU A 131 20.65 -9.59 -8.89
C LEU A 131 19.42 -10.45 -9.16
N GLU A 132 18.61 -10.73 -8.14
CA GLU A 132 17.30 -11.37 -8.32
C GLU A 132 16.31 -10.37 -8.91
N VAL A 133 15.61 -10.79 -9.96
CA VAL A 133 14.60 -9.95 -10.62
C VAL A 133 13.29 -10.71 -10.81
N ARG A 134 12.18 -9.96 -10.82
CA ARG A 134 10.85 -10.45 -11.22
C ARG A 134 10.31 -9.61 -12.36
N LEU A 135 9.74 -10.25 -13.37
CA LEU A 135 9.13 -9.55 -14.50
C LEU A 135 7.76 -9.00 -14.12
N GLU A 136 7.58 -7.68 -14.25
CA GLU A 136 6.27 -7.04 -14.13
C GLU A 136 5.45 -7.24 -15.40
N VAL A 137 4.21 -7.67 -15.23
CA VAL A 137 3.27 -7.88 -16.33
C VAL A 137 2.07 -6.96 -16.17
N ASP A 138 1.74 -6.19 -17.20
CA ASP A 138 0.51 -5.42 -17.23
C ASP A 138 -0.69 -6.35 -17.51
N THR A 139 -1.55 -6.46 -16.51
CA THR A 139 -2.79 -7.23 -16.58
C THR A 139 -4.03 -6.36 -16.72
N GLY A 140 -3.85 -5.07 -17.07
CA GLY A 140 -4.94 -4.16 -17.39
C GLY A 140 -4.96 -2.83 -16.64
N LEU A 141 -4.01 -2.57 -15.72
CA LEU A 141 -3.88 -1.27 -15.05
C LEU A 141 -3.29 -0.19 -15.97
N ARG A 142 -2.47 -0.59 -16.96
CA ARG A 142 -1.82 0.30 -17.95
C ARG A 142 -0.95 1.37 -17.31
N ARG A 143 -0.09 0.95 -16.36
CA ARG A 143 0.83 1.85 -15.66
C ARG A 143 2.29 1.54 -15.97
N THR A 144 2.74 0.37 -15.56
CA THR A 144 4.05 -0.25 -15.78
C THR A 144 3.81 -1.74 -16.08
N GLY A 145 4.83 -2.44 -16.52
CA GLY A 145 4.74 -3.86 -16.85
C GLY A 145 4.73 -4.11 -18.36
N VAL A 146 5.34 -5.21 -18.76
CA VAL A 146 5.29 -5.66 -20.16
C VAL A 146 3.86 -6.06 -20.52
N PRO A 147 3.38 -5.78 -21.76
CA PRO A 147 2.10 -6.28 -22.23
C PRO A 147 2.01 -7.81 -22.07
N TYR A 148 0.86 -8.31 -21.61
CA TYR A 148 0.66 -9.73 -21.31
C TYR A 148 1.07 -10.68 -22.46
N GLY A 149 0.80 -10.28 -23.72
CA GLY A 149 1.16 -11.07 -24.90
C GLY A 149 2.66 -11.18 -25.17
N GLU A 150 3.45 -10.22 -24.71
CA GLU A 150 4.90 -10.13 -24.95
C GLU A 150 5.73 -10.68 -23.77
N ALA A 151 5.08 -11.01 -22.64
CA ALA A 151 5.74 -11.37 -21.40
C ALA A 151 6.63 -12.63 -21.50
N VAL A 152 6.23 -13.63 -22.30
CA VAL A 152 7.01 -14.87 -22.47
C VAL A 152 8.34 -14.61 -23.20
N GLU A 153 8.30 -13.80 -24.27
CA GLU A 153 9.49 -13.45 -25.05
C GLU A 153 10.46 -12.61 -24.23
N LEU A 154 9.94 -11.62 -23.51
CA LEU A 154 10.77 -10.79 -22.64
C LEU A 154 11.38 -11.59 -21.48
N ALA A 155 10.62 -12.50 -20.86
CA ALA A 155 11.13 -13.37 -19.80
C ALA A 155 12.28 -14.26 -20.29
N ARG A 156 12.15 -14.84 -21.51
CA ARG A 156 13.21 -15.63 -22.14
C ARG A 156 14.45 -14.78 -22.39
N ALA A 157 14.28 -13.58 -22.94
CA ALA A 157 15.38 -12.67 -23.22
C ALA A 157 16.09 -12.21 -21.93
N ILE A 158 15.35 -11.92 -20.85
CA ILE A 158 15.91 -11.60 -19.53
C ILE A 158 16.69 -12.80 -18.97
N GLY A 159 16.14 -14.02 -19.07
CA GLY A 159 16.79 -15.23 -18.60
C GLY A 159 18.11 -15.55 -19.30
N SER A 160 18.34 -15.01 -20.50
CA SER A 160 19.62 -15.13 -21.22
C SER A 160 20.67 -14.09 -20.82
N LEU A 161 20.31 -13.06 -20.05
CA LEU A 161 21.24 -12.05 -19.59
C LEU A 161 22.06 -12.58 -18.41
N GLY A 162 23.38 -12.38 -18.47
CA GLY A 162 24.26 -12.64 -17.34
C GLY A 162 23.98 -11.72 -16.16
N ASN A 163 24.36 -12.15 -14.95
CA ASN A 163 24.27 -11.38 -13.72
C ASN A 163 22.83 -10.97 -13.28
N LEU A 164 21.82 -11.58 -13.90
CA LEU A 164 20.43 -11.55 -13.42
C LEU A 164 19.94 -12.97 -13.14
N ASN A 165 19.13 -13.12 -12.11
CA ASN A 165 18.40 -14.33 -11.78
C ASN A 165 16.90 -14.02 -11.83
N LEU A 166 16.22 -14.41 -12.92
CA LEU A 166 14.77 -14.27 -13.04
C LEU A 166 14.10 -15.31 -12.14
N THR A 167 13.50 -14.89 -11.03
CA THR A 167 12.86 -15.77 -10.05
C THR A 167 11.36 -15.91 -10.28
N GLY A 168 10.72 -15.00 -11.01
CA GLY A 168 9.28 -15.10 -11.22
C GLY A 168 8.69 -13.91 -11.95
N ILE A 169 7.37 -13.87 -11.89
CA ILE A 169 6.55 -12.81 -12.48
C ILE A 169 5.70 -12.14 -11.41
N TYR A 170 5.37 -10.86 -11.62
CA TYR A 170 4.45 -10.16 -10.75
C TYR A 170 3.56 -9.18 -11.52
N THR A 171 2.44 -8.83 -10.91
CA THR A 171 1.54 -7.79 -11.40
C THR A 171 0.97 -6.98 -10.24
N TYR A 172 0.44 -5.82 -10.54
CA TYR A 172 -0.45 -5.06 -9.68
C TYR A 172 -1.54 -4.40 -10.53
N ARG A 173 -2.81 -4.71 -10.24
CA ARG A 173 -3.91 -4.05 -10.97
C ARG A 173 -5.01 -3.48 -10.07
N GLY A 174 -5.08 -3.85 -8.79
CA GLY A 174 -6.14 -3.40 -7.89
C GLY A 174 -7.51 -3.98 -8.26
N ALA A 175 -8.58 -3.25 -7.95
CA ALA A 175 -9.95 -3.65 -8.31
C ALA A 175 -10.25 -3.30 -9.78
N VAL A 176 -9.71 -4.10 -10.70
CA VAL A 176 -9.91 -3.98 -12.17
C VAL A 176 -10.41 -5.32 -12.71
N LEU A 177 -11.46 -5.30 -13.54
CA LEU A 177 -12.04 -6.44 -14.23
C LEU A 177 -12.16 -6.10 -15.72
N GLY A 178 -11.67 -6.95 -16.63
CA GLY A 178 -11.68 -6.67 -18.06
C GLY A 178 -11.02 -5.35 -18.46
N GLY A 179 -10.02 -4.87 -17.70
CA GLY A 179 -9.34 -3.59 -17.94
C GLY A 179 -10.08 -2.34 -17.41
N THR A 180 -11.18 -2.49 -16.68
CA THR A 180 -11.99 -1.40 -16.13
C THR A 180 -12.08 -1.49 -14.61
N ARG A 181 -12.06 -0.35 -13.90
CA ARG A 181 -12.28 -0.30 -12.45
C ARG A 181 -13.65 -0.86 -12.09
N THR A 182 -13.73 -1.66 -11.01
CA THR A 182 -14.93 -2.39 -10.63
C THR A 182 -15.10 -2.48 -9.12
N LEU A 183 -16.34 -2.74 -8.69
CA LEU A 183 -16.68 -3.14 -7.32
C LEU A 183 -16.85 -4.67 -7.19
N GLU A 184 -16.74 -5.43 -8.29
CA GLU A 184 -16.81 -6.89 -8.31
C GLU A 184 -15.47 -7.52 -7.90
N LEU A 185 -15.10 -7.37 -6.62
CA LEU A 185 -13.76 -7.72 -6.12
C LEU A 185 -13.41 -9.19 -6.32
N GLU A 186 -14.39 -10.10 -6.12
CA GLU A 186 -14.17 -11.54 -6.32
C GLU A 186 -13.81 -11.85 -7.77
N LYS A 187 -14.60 -11.35 -8.73
CA LYS A 187 -14.32 -11.56 -10.15
C LYS A 187 -12.97 -10.96 -10.54
N ALA A 188 -12.68 -9.75 -10.06
CA ALA A 188 -11.41 -9.07 -10.33
C ALA A 188 -10.20 -9.85 -9.79
N GLY A 189 -10.27 -10.34 -8.55
CA GLY A 189 -9.20 -11.13 -7.94
C GLY A 189 -8.98 -12.48 -8.60
N LEU A 190 -10.08 -13.20 -8.90
CA LEU A 190 -9.99 -14.48 -9.60
C LEU A 190 -9.44 -14.33 -11.02
N GLU A 191 -9.81 -13.28 -11.74
CA GLU A 191 -9.28 -13.00 -13.08
C GLU A 191 -7.78 -12.67 -13.03
N GLU A 192 -7.35 -11.79 -12.12
CA GLU A 192 -5.94 -11.45 -11.93
C GLU A 192 -5.10 -12.72 -11.66
N GLY A 193 -5.57 -13.56 -10.75
CA GLY A 193 -4.91 -14.82 -10.41
C GLY A 193 -4.82 -15.78 -11.59
N ARG A 194 -5.94 -15.99 -12.31
CA ARG A 194 -5.98 -16.91 -13.48
C ARG A 194 -5.08 -16.45 -14.63
N LEU A 195 -5.06 -15.15 -14.93
CA LEU A 195 -4.16 -14.58 -15.94
C LEU A 195 -2.70 -14.89 -15.60
N MET A 196 -2.27 -14.59 -14.39
CA MET A 196 -0.88 -14.77 -13.98
C MET A 196 -0.49 -16.25 -13.84
N ALA A 197 -1.35 -17.09 -13.30
CA ALA A 197 -1.11 -18.54 -13.21
C ALA A 197 -1.03 -19.19 -14.60
N SER A 198 -1.89 -18.79 -15.54
CA SER A 198 -1.85 -19.26 -16.93
C SER A 198 -0.56 -18.83 -17.64
N LEU A 199 -0.14 -17.58 -17.42
CA LEU A 199 1.11 -17.07 -17.99
C LEU A 199 2.33 -17.84 -17.44
N ALA A 200 2.38 -18.03 -16.11
CA ALA A 200 3.47 -18.80 -15.47
C ALA A 200 3.56 -20.23 -16.00
N ARG A 201 2.42 -20.90 -16.19
CA ARG A 201 2.38 -22.24 -16.80
C ARG A 201 2.96 -22.24 -18.21
N ARG A 202 2.51 -21.33 -19.09
CA ARG A 202 3.06 -21.19 -20.45
C ARG A 202 4.55 -20.93 -20.48
N MET A 203 5.07 -20.11 -19.54
CA MET A 203 6.50 -19.85 -19.41
C MET A 203 7.26 -21.12 -19.02
N ARG A 204 6.76 -21.88 -18.03
CA ARG A 204 7.37 -23.15 -17.57
C ARG A 204 7.37 -24.22 -18.67
N GLU A 205 6.29 -24.34 -19.45
CA GLU A 205 6.20 -25.25 -20.61
C GLU A 205 7.25 -24.93 -21.68
N GLN A 206 7.74 -23.69 -21.73
CA GLN A 206 8.80 -23.24 -22.64
C GLN A 206 10.19 -23.21 -21.97
N GLY A 207 10.34 -23.88 -20.82
CA GLY A 207 11.60 -24.00 -20.11
C GLY A 207 12.05 -22.75 -19.36
N ILE A 208 11.18 -21.73 -19.22
CA ILE A 208 11.49 -20.52 -18.44
C ILE A 208 11.16 -20.79 -16.98
N ARG A 209 12.14 -20.57 -16.11
CA ARG A 209 11.94 -20.71 -14.66
C ARG A 209 11.01 -19.61 -14.13
N VAL A 210 9.97 -20.00 -13.42
CA VAL A 210 9.05 -19.11 -12.70
C VAL A 210 8.72 -19.74 -11.36
N ASP A 211 9.45 -19.39 -10.32
CA ASP A 211 9.21 -19.85 -8.95
C ASP A 211 8.08 -19.05 -8.32
N ASP A 212 8.11 -17.73 -8.49
CA ASP A 212 7.17 -16.79 -7.88
C ASP A 212 6.13 -16.29 -8.89
N VAL A 213 4.86 -16.43 -8.52
CA VAL A 213 3.70 -15.81 -9.17
C VAL A 213 3.05 -14.88 -8.16
N SER A 214 3.44 -13.61 -8.22
CA SER A 214 3.23 -12.65 -7.15
C SER A 214 2.25 -11.56 -7.57
N LEU A 215 1.12 -11.42 -6.84
CA LEU A 215 0.02 -10.54 -7.23
C LEU A 215 -0.88 -10.17 -6.04
N GLY A 216 -2.08 -9.68 -6.30
CA GLY A 216 -3.06 -9.36 -5.27
C GLY A 216 -2.82 -7.99 -4.61
N SER A 217 -3.92 -7.32 -4.38
CA SER A 217 -4.00 -6.02 -3.70
C SER A 217 -4.94 -6.12 -2.52
N THR A 218 -4.99 -5.13 -1.64
CA THR A 218 -5.90 -5.15 -0.49
C THR A 218 -7.33 -5.56 -0.85
N PRO A 219 -7.99 -4.98 -1.88
CA PRO A 219 -9.38 -5.36 -2.17
C PRO A 219 -9.55 -6.74 -2.81
N THR A 220 -8.50 -7.32 -3.41
CA THR A 220 -8.62 -8.57 -4.17
C THR A 220 -7.91 -9.76 -3.54
N VAL A 221 -7.12 -9.55 -2.48
CA VAL A 221 -6.23 -10.56 -1.90
C VAL A 221 -6.93 -11.85 -1.49
N GLU A 222 -8.10 -11.77 -0.90
CA GLU A 222 -8.86 -12.95 -0.43
C GLU A 222 -9.29 -13.88 -1.57
N TYR A 223 -9.51 -13.33 -2.75
CA TYR A 223 -9.93 -14.04 -3.95
C TYR A 223 -8.75 -14.49 -4.80
N ALA A 224 -7.78 -13.61 -5.00
CA ALA A 224 -6.59 -13.90 -5.78
C ALA A 224 -5.74 -15.02 -5.16
N ALA A 225 -5.66 -15.07 -3.82
CA ALA A 225 -4.95 -16.13 -3.09
C ALA A 225 -5.53 -17.53 -3.31
N ARG A 226 -6.82 -17.65 -3.67
CA ARG A 226 -7.49 -18.95 -3.90
C ARG A 226 -7.12 -19.58 -5.24
N VAL A 227 -6.49 -18.85 -6.14
CA VAL A 227 -6.22 -19.33 -7.49
C VAL A 227 -4.97 -20.24 -7.48
N GLU A 228 -5.15 -21.46 -7.91
CA GLU A 228 -4.05 -22.43 -8.06
C GLU A 228 -2.95 -21.88 -8.99
N GLY A 229 -1.70 -22.00 -8.57
CA GLY A 229 -0.54 -21.48 -9.28
C GLY A 229 -0.10 -20.08 -8.87
N VAL A 230 -0.90 -19.35 -8.07
CA VAL A 230 -0.46 -18.15 -7.33
C VAL A 230 0.42 -18.61 -6.16
N THR A 231 1.55 -17.94 -5.95
CA THR A 231 2.50 -18.34 -4.89
C THR A 231 2.69 -17.24 -3.83
N GLU A 232 2.39 -15.99 -4.15
CA GLU A 232 2.62 -14.86 -3.25
C GLU A 232 1.57 -13.76 -3.44
N VAL A 233 1.14 -13.14 -2.35
CA VAL A 233 0.23 -11.97 -2.35
C VAL A 233 0.86 -10.75 -1.67
N ARG A 234 0.55 -9.52 -2.20
CA ARG A 234 1.23 -8.28 -1.78
C ARG A 234 0.29 -7.13 -1.38
N PRO A 235 -0.72 -7.36 -0.54
CA PRO A 235 -1.59 -6.27 -0.08
C PRO A 235 -0.80 -5.25 0.76
N GLY A 236 -1.21 -3.99 0.75
CA GLY A 236 -0.55 -2.93 1.53
C GLY A 236 -1.50 -2.19 2.46
N THR A 237 -2.56 -1.61 1.90
CA THR A 237 -3.50 -0.75 2.64
C THR A 237 -4.24 -1.48 3.78
N TYR A 238 -4.35 -2.80 3.70
CA TYR A 238 -5.04 -3.65 4.68
C TYR A 238 -4.58 -3.43 6.13
N VAL A 239 -3.32 -3.03 6.34
CA VAL A 239 -2.77 -2.81 7.68
C VAL A 239 -3.54 -1.75 8.46
N PHE A 240 -4.04 -0.75 7.76
CA PHE A 240 -4.83 0.33 8.33
C PHE A 240 -6.26 0.35 7.78
N TYR A 241 -6.46 -0.09 6.55
CA TYR A 241 -7.62 0.23 5.72
C TYR A 241 -7.85 1.75 5.61
N ASP A 242 -8.82 2.16 4.82
CA ASP A 242 -9.24 3.53 4.64
C ASP A 242 -10.65 3.58 4.05
N ARG A 243 -11.18 4.79 3.86
CA ARG A 243 -12.53 4.97 3.32
C ARG A 243 -12.69 4.39 1.91
N MET A 244 -11.64 4.49 1.07
CA MET A 244 -11.66 3.89 -0.27
C MET A 244 -11.78 2.37 -0.19
N GLN A 245 -11.06 1.70 0.71
CA GLN A 245 -11.14 0.25 0.88
C GLN A 245 -12.51 -0.18 1.43
N ALA A 246 -13.09 0.59 2.34
CA ALA A 246 -14.43 0.35 2.85
C ALA A 246 -15.49 0.52 1.75
N CYS A 247 -15.40 1.56 0.93
CA CYS A 247 -16.30 1.79 -0.21
C CYS A 247 -16.18 0.69 -1.28
N LEU A 248 -14.99 0.13 -1.50
CA LEU A 248 -14.77 -1.04 -2.35
C LEU A 248 -15.40 -2.31 -1.79
N GLY A 249 -15.74 -2.37 -0.50
CA GLY A 249 -16.23 -3.58 0.17
C GLY A 249 -15.11 -4.52 0.65
N ALA A 250 -13.86 -4.05 0.70
CA ALA A 250 -12.73 -4.83 1.21
C ALA A 250 -12.69 -4.89 2.74
N CYS A 251 -13.35 -3.97 3.42
CA CYS A 251 -13.48 -3.88 4.88
C CYS A 251 -14.73 -3.07 5.24
N SER A 252 -15.07 -3.04 6.53
CA SER A 252 -16.01 -2.06 7.09
C SER A 252 -15.25 -0.79 7.51
N LEU A 253 -15.95 0.34 7.71
CA LEU A 253 -15.36 1.55 8.29
C LEU A 253 -14.80 1.30 9.70
N ASP A 254 -15.41 0.41 10.47
CA ASP A 254 -14.95 0.04 11.81
C ASP A 254 -13.60 -0.70 11.82
N GLU A 255 -13.22 -1.34 10.71
CA GLU A 255 -11.92 -1.98 10.54
C GLU A 255 -10.82 -0.97 10.17
N CYS A 256 -11.17 0.27 9.81
CA CYS A 256 -10.19 1.32 9.56
C CYS A 256 -9.45 1.68 10.86
N ALA A 257 -8.14 1.36 10.90
CA ALA A 257 -7.32 1.56 12.09
C ALA A 257 -6.72 2.97 12.16
N ALA A 258 -6.60 3.66 11.04
CA ALA A 258 -6.00 5.00 10.98
C ALA A 258 -7.06 6.08 10.80
N SER A 259 -6.95 7.14 11.59
CA SER A 259 -7.76 8.35 11.48
C SER A 259 -6.93 9.61 11.73
N VAL A 260 -7.24 10.69 11.02
CA VAL A 260 -6.71 12.00 11.33
C VAL A 260 -7.58 12.61 12.42
N VAL A 261 -6.94 13.12 13.46
CA VAL A 261 -7.60 13.88 14.54
C VAL A 261 -7.38 15.36 14.30
N CYS A 262 -8.47 16.11 14.25
CA CYS A 262 -8.48 17.55 13.98
C CYS A 262 -9.31 18.30 15.02
N THR A 263 -9.01 19.58 15.22
CA THR A 263 -9.80 20.48 16.07
C THR A 263 -10.69 21.39 15.21
N VAL A 264 -11.93 21.59 15.63
CA VAL A 264 -12.80 22.63 15.07
C VAL A 264 -12.27 24.00 15.49
N VAL A 265 -11.72 24.75 14.56
CA VAL A 265 -11.10 26.06 14.82
C VAL A 265 -12.05 27.23 14.55
N SER A 266 -13.12 26.98 13.80
CA SER A 266 -14.12 28.03 13.50
C SER A 266 -15.49 27.44 13.16
N ARG A 267 -16.56 28.18 13.50
CA ARG A 267 -17.95 27.90 13.14
C ARG A 267 -18.57 29.16 12.53
N PRO A 268 -18.29 29.45 11.25
CA PRO A 268 -18.79 30.66 10.61
C PRO A 268 -20.32 30.72 10.47
N SER A 269 -20.98 29.55 10.38
CA SER A 269 -22.44 29.40 10.33
C SER A 269 -22.87 28.04 10.87
N ALA A 270 -24.17 27.82 11.06
CA ALA A 270 -24.73 26.53 11.48
C ALA A 270 -24.36 25.39 10.54
N GLY A 271 -24.33 25.64 9.22
CA GLY A 271 -23.99 24.64 8.19
C GLY A 271 -22.50 24.49 7.85
N LEU A 272 -21.60 25.23 8.54
CA LEU A 272 -20.17 25.24 8.22
C LEU A 272 -19.30 25.16 9.47
N ALA A 273 -18.44 24.13 9.53
CA ALA A 273 -17.34 24.05 10.47
C ALA A 273 -16.00 24.04 9.74
N VAL A 274 -14.98 24.63 10.36
CA VAL A 274 -13.62 24.64 9.83
C VAL A 274 -12.71 23.91 10.82
N ILE A 275 -11.91 22.96 10.31
CA ILE A 275 -10.92 22.21 11.08
C ILE A 275 -9.50 22.62 10.70
N ASP A 276 -8.55 22.37 11.59
CA ASP A 276 -7.12 22.67 11.44
C ASP A 276 -6.35 21.69 10.53
N GLY A 277 -7.04 20.75 9.86
CA GLY A 277 -6.47 19.81 8.91
C GLY A 277 -6.86 20.13 7.47
N GLY A 278 -5.89 20.51 6.64
CA GLY A 278 -6.04 20.79 5.21
C GLY A 278 -5.36 19.76 4.32
N SER A 279 -5.01 20.13 3.08
CA SER A 279 -4.35 19.26 2.09
C SER A 279 -2.92 18.87 2.48
N LYS A 280 -2.30 19.55 3.45
CA LYS A 280 -1.02 19.14 4.05
C LYS A 280 -1.19 18.06 5.12
N THR A 281 -2.43 17.73 5.49
CA THR A 281 -2.80 16.73 6.49
C THR A 281 -3.55 15.56 5.86
N PHE A 282 -4.44 15.83 4.89
CA PHE A 282 -5.22 14.84 4.16
C PHE A 282 -4.74 14.68 2.73
N ALA A 283 -4.62 13.44 2.27
CA ALA A 283 -4.34 13.17 0.87
C ALA A 283 -5.50 13.57 -0.04
N THR A 284 -5.17 14.10 -1.22
CA THR A 284 -6.13 14.56 -2.23
C THR A 284 -6.09 13.74 -3.53
N ASP A 285 -5.30 12.67 -3.56
CA ASP A 285 -5.10 11.80 -4.73
C ASP A 285 -6.31 10.88 -5.04
N VAL A 286 -7.29 10.81 -4.13
CA VAL A 286 -8.60 10.21 -4.37
C VAL A 286 -9.66 11.31 -4.22
N PRO A 287 -9.95 12.05 -5.31
CA PRO A 287 -10.88 13.17 -5.27
C PRO A 287 -12.32 12.71 -5.06
N PRO A 288 -13.16 13.54 -4.42
CA PRO A 288 -14.60 13.30 -4.30
C PRO A 288 -15.26 13.08 -5.66
N GLY A 289 -16.32 12.27 -5.71
CA GLY A 289 -17.12 12.02 -6.90
C GLY A 289 -16.46 11.16 -7.98
N ALA A 290 -15.23 10.69 -7.77
CA ALA A 290 -14.54 9.87 -8.78
C ALA A 290 -15.16 8.46 -8.89
N HIS A 291 -15.61 8.10 -10.09
CA HIS A 291 -16.17 6.77 -10.39
C HIS A 291 -15.09 5.66 -10.29
N PRO A 292 -15.41 4.46 -9.80
CA PRO A 292 -16.73 3.96 -9.36
C PRO A 292 -17.04 4.24 -7.88
N LEU A 293 -16.14 4.87 -7.13
CA LEU A 293 -16.28 5.04 -5.68
C LEU A 293 -17.30 6.11 -5.29
N ASN A 294 -17.39 7.19 -6.06
CA ASN A 294 -18.28 8.33 -5.83
C ASN A 294 -18.28 8.83 -4.38
N LEU A 295 -17.09 8.86 -3.75
CA LEU A 295 -16.95 9.30 -2.37
C LEU A 295 -17.36 10.76 -2.20
N GLU A 296 -18.15 11.05 -1.18
CA GLU A 296 -18.48 12.43 -0.80
C GLU A 296 -17.37 13.00 0.10
N GLY A 297 -16.79 14.14 -0.29
CA GLY A 297 -15.70 14.76 0.45
C GLY A 297 -14.42 13.95 0.52
N PHE A 298 -13.46 14.43 1.32
CA PHE A 298 -12.09 13.91 1.40
C PHE A 298 -11.86 12.90 2.54
N ALA A 299 -12.83 12.78 3.46
CA ALA A 299 -12.76 11.86 4.59
C ALA A 299 -14.17 11.50 5.10
N HIS A 300 -14.24 10.42 5.88
CA HIS A 300 -15.44 10.09 6.67
C HIS A 300 -15.27 10.68 8.08
N VAL A 301 -16.22 11.48 8.53
CA VAL A 301 -16.24 12.08 9.87
C VAL A 301 -16.89 11.10 10.84
N VAL A 302 -16.11 10.54 11.75
CA VAL A 302 -16.58 9.50 12.68
C VAL A 302 -17.57 10.11 13.68
N GLY A 303 -18.74 9.48 13.81
CA GLY A 303 -19.78 9.94 14.74
C GLY A 303 -20.69 11.06 14.20
N TYR A 304 -20.42 11.60 13.01
CA TYR A 304 -21.18 12.68 12.40
C TYR A 304 -21.57 12.33 10.96
N PRO A 305 -22.59 11.49 10.74
CA PRO A 305 -22.96 10.98 9.41
C PRO A 305 -23.43 12.04 8.41
N GLY A 306 -23.90 13.22 8.90
CA GLY A 306 -24.29 14.36 8.07
C GLY A 306 -23.16 15.39 7.87
N ALA A 307 -21.94 15.14 8.34
CA ALA A 307 -20.80 16.03 8.13
C ALA A 307 -19.94 15.55 6.97
N VAL A 308 -19.66 16.43 6.02
CA VAL A 308 -18.85 16.16 4.83
C VAL A 308 -17.65 17.08 4.77
N LEU A 309 -16.43 16.54 4.76
CA LEU A 309 -15.21 17.32 4.50
C LEU A 309 -15.13 17.65 3.00
N GLU A 310 -15.86 18.66 2.57
CA GLU A 310 -16.11 18.93 1.15
C GLU A 310 -14.97 19.68 0.45
N ARG A 311 -14.20 20.48 1.21
CA ARG A 311 -13.14 21.31 0.63
C ARG A 311 -11.93 21.40 1.55
N LEU A 312 -10.75 21.43 0.94
CA LEU A 312 -9.46 21.61 1.62
C LEU A 312 -8.73 22.81 1.02
N THR A 313 -8.19 23.67 1.89
CA THR A 313 -7.03 24.51 1.55
C THR A 313 -5.79 23.87 2.15
N GLU A 314 -4.65 24.56 2.16
CA GLU A 314 -3.41 23.98 2.67
C GLU A 314 -3.54 23.56 4.14
N GLU A 315 -4.08 24.44 5.00
CA GLU A 315 -4.11 24.26 6.46
C GLU A 315 -5.54 24.12 7.02
N HIS A 316 -6.57 24.26 6.20
CA HIS A 316 -7.96 24.23 6.66
C HIS A 316 -8.79 23.21 5.90
N GLY A 317 -9.60 22.44 6.64
CA GLY A 317 -10.68 21.62 6.10
C GLY A 317 -12.05 22.25 6.39
N MET A 318 -12.87 22.42 5.35
CA MET A 318 -14.23 22.92 5.47
C MET A 318 -15.20 21.74 5.48
N LEU A 319 -15.91 21.63 6.60
CA LEU A 319 -16.98 20.64 6.79
C LEU A 319 -18.31 21.31 6.51
N SER A 320 -19.04 20.84 5.51
CA SER A 320 -20.49 21.08 5.46
C SER A 320 -21.17 20.18 6.49
N VAL A 321 -22.16 20.73 7.18
CA VAL A 321 -22.83 20.05 8.29
C VAL A 321 -24.33 20.15 8.06
N ASP A 322 -24.97 19.04 7.71
CA ASP A 322 -26.41 18.92 7.60
C ASP A 322 -26.99 18.35 8.91
N GLY A 323 -27.92 19.11 9.54
CA GLY A 323 -28.59 18.74 10.78
C GLY A 323 -28.10 19.48 12.02
N ASP A 324 -28.78 19.21 13.15
CA ASP A 324 -28.45 19.77 14.47
C ASP A 324 -27.28 19.02 15.10
N PHE A 325 -26.06 19.37 14.70
CA PHE A 325 -24.86 18.90 15.40
C PHE A 325 -24.34 19.97 16.35
N ASP A 326 -24.20 19.60 17.61
CA ASP A 326 -23.64 20.44 18.67
C ASP A 326 -22.08 20.57 18.54
N LEU A 327 -21.57 20.72 17.31
CA LEU A 327 -20.15 20.98 17.10
C LEU A 327 -19.82 22.41 17.52
N VAL A 328 -18.91 22.58 18.44
CA VAL A 328 -18.41 23.86 18.89
C VAL A 328 -16.93 24.05 18.60
N VAL A 329 -16.47 25.30 18.58
CA VAL A 329 -15.03 25.59 18.47
C VAL A 329 -14.29 24.99 19.66
N GLY A 330 -13.22 24.24 19.37
CA GLY A 330 -12.45 23.49 20.35
C GLY A 330 -12.76 21.98 20.38
N ASP A 331 -13.85 21.54 19.76
CA ASP A 331 -14.15 20.12 19.65
C ASP A 331 -13.12 19.42 18.77
N THR A 332 -12.81 18.17 19.13
CA THR A 332 -11.92 17.30 18.33
C THR A 332 -12.73 16.27 17.56
N LEU A 333 -12.39 16.10 16.29
CA LEU A 333 -13.02 15.15 15.37
C LEU A 333 -12.01 14.11 14.90
N ARG A 334 -12.50 12.88 14.71
CA ARG A 334 -11.76 11.81 14.04
C ARG A 334 -12.26 11.67 12.60
N LEU A 335 -11.34 11.65 11.65
CA LEU A 335 -11.67 11.55 10.25
C LEU A 335 -10.89 10.41 9.60
N VAL A 336 -11.60 9.42 9.02
CA VAL A 336 -10.98 8.36 8.23
C VAL A 336 -10.71 8.89 6.82
N PRO A 337 -9.44 9.02 6.39
CA PRO A 337 -9.11 9.61 5.10
C PRO A 337 -9.57 8.72 3.93
N ASN A 338 -9.81 9.31 2.77
CA ASN A 338 -10.11 8.55 1.56
C ASN A 338 -8.96 7.61 1.19
N HIS A 339 -7.69 8.05 1.31
CA HIS A 339 -6.51 7.24 1.00
C HIS A 339 -5.42 7.38 2.08
N VAL A 340 -5.27 6.34 2.88
CA VAL A 340 -4.35 6.35 4.02
C VAL A 340 -2.87 6.34 3.61
N CYS A 341 -2.50 5.71 2.50
CA CYS A 341 -1.08 5.60 2.10
C CYS A 341 -0.45 6.98 1.85
N SER A 342 -1.13 7.83 1.08
CA SER A 342 -0.68 9.19 0.80
C SER A 342 -0.79 10.07 2.03
N THR A 343 -1.82 9.87 2.86
CA THR A 343 -2.00 10.60 4.13
C THR A 343 -0.83 10.32 5.09
N VAL A 344 -0.44 9.07 5.32
CA VAL A 344 0.71 8.73 6.18
C VAL A 344 1.99 9.44 5.71
N ASN A 345 2.21 9.55 4.39
CA ASN A 345 3.41 10.21 3.86
C ASN A 345 3.43 11.74 4.09
N LEU A 346 2.34 12.35 4.53
CA LEU A 346 2.27 13.77 4.93
C LEU A 346 2.73 14.00 6.38
N HIS A 347 2.72 12.96 7.22
CA HIS A 347 3.02 13.05 8.65
C HIS A 347 4.43 12.53 8.97
N ASP A 348 5.19 13.26 9.80
CA ASP A 348 6.49 12.80 10.32
C ASP A 348 6.32 11.73 11.41
N TRP A 349 5.23 11.80 12.14
CA TRP A 349 4.90 10.97 13.29
C TRP A 349 3.47 10.45 13.19
N VAL A 350 3.25 9.26 13.75
CA VAL A 350 1.92 8.69 13.99
C VAL A 350 1.81 8.33 15.45
N TYR A 351 0.59 8.28 15.97
CA TYR A 351 0.32 7.97 17.36
C TYR A 351 -0.41 6.63 17.45
N LEU A 352 0.29 5.61 17.92
CA LEU A 352 -0.32 4.30 18.20
C LEU A 352 -1.04 4.36 19.53
N VAL A 353 -2.33 4.09 19.50
CA VAL A 353 -3.20 4.06 20.68
C VAL A 353 -3.55 2.61 20.98
N ASP A 354 -3.28 2.15 22.18
CA ASP A 354 -3.64 0.81 22.64
C ASP A 354 -5.08 0.76 23.21
N GLU A 355 -5.55 -0.44 23.56
CA GLU A 355 -6.89 -0.65 24.15
C GLU A 355 -7.08 0.03 25.51
N GLY A 356 -6.00 0.30 26.24
CA GLY A 356 -6.00 1.04 27.50
C GLY A 356 -5.96 2.57 27.31
N GLY A 357 -5.88 3.05 26.06
CA GLY A 357 -5.75 4.47 25.76
C GLY A 357 -4.33 5.03 25.93
N ALA A 358 -3.33 4.18 26.17
CA ALA A 358 -1.94 4.63 26.19
C ALA A 358 -1.46 4.96 24.78
N VAL A 359 -0.83 6.12 24.64
CA VAL A 359 -0.40 6.67 23.35
C VAL A 359 1.11 6.53 23.22
N GLN A 360 1.54 5.98 22.10
CA GLN A 360 2.94 5.91 21.71
C GLN A 360 3.19 6.68 20.43
N GLU A 361 4.05 7.68 20.50
CA GLU A 361 4.55 8.39 19.31
C GLU A 361 5.53 7.50 18.54
N VAL A 362 5.31 7.37 17.24
CA VAL A 362 6.14 6.54 16.33
C VAL A 362 6.48 7.36 15.09
N ARG A 363 7.76 7.43 14.78
CA ARG A 363 8.24 8.11 13.58
C ARG A 363 7.88 7.33 12.31
N VAL A 364 7.56 8.05 11.24
CA VAL A 364 7.41 7.49 9.89
C VAL A 364 8.77 7.55 9.20
N GLU A 365 9.65 6.59 9.51
CA GLU A 365 11.08 6.66 9.16
C GLU A 365 11.35 6.74 7.66
N ALA A 366 10.48 6.12 6.84
CA ALA A 366 10.59 6.20 5.39
C ALA A 366 9.71 7.30 4.76
N ARG A 367 9.17 8.25 5.56
CA ARG A 367 8.47 9.41 5.04
C ARG A 367 9.37 10.18 4.06
N GLY A 368 8.79 10.62 2.92
CA GLY A 368 9.54 11.34 1.89
C GLY A 368 10.60 10.52 1.15
N LYS A 369 10.75 9.23 1.45
CA LYS A 369 11.65 8.32 0.73
C LYS A 369 11.01 7.89 -0.59
N VAL A 370 11.07 8.77 -1.59
CA VAL A 370 10.41 8.60 -2.90
C VAL A 370 11.39 8.39 -4.07
N ARG A 371 12.67 8.19 -3.77
CA ARG A 371 13.76 8.01 -4.75
C ARG A 371 14.22 6.56 -4.88
#